data_6c3e39308a6c22b82ef526fd0e096cb8
#
_entry.id   6c3e39308a6c22b82ef526fd0e096cb8
#
_cell.length_a   1.000
_cell.length_b   1.000
_cell.length_c   1.000
_cell.angle_alpha   90.00
_cell.angle_beta   90.00
_cell.angle_gamma   90.00
#
_symmetry.space_group_name_H-M   'P 1'
#
loop_
_entity.id
_entity.type
_entity.pdbx_description
1 polymer ?
#
loop_
_entity_poly.entity_id
_entity_poly.type
_entity_poly.pdbx_seq_one_letter_code
_entity_poly.pdbx_strand_id
1 'polypeptide(L)'
;ITELAKKESFNADIFGPLAFDNSISKKSAGIKGIKNEVAGDADVLLVPNVETGNALVKMMIYFMGACAAGVVVGGKVPVVITSRSDDATARLASIAASVVALD
;
A
#
# COMPACT_ATOMS: atom_id res chain seq x y z
N ILE A 1 -2.38 15.58 0.92
CA ILE A 1 -3.42 14.54 0.87
C ILE A 1 -4.26 14.59 2.14
N THR A 2 -3.69 14.47 3.34
CA THR A 2 -4.43 14.52 4.61
C THR A 2 -5.34 15.75 4.73
N GLU A 3 -4.88 16.94 4.36
CA GLU A 3 -5.69 18.17 4.37
C GLU A 3 -6.78 18.19 3.29
N LEU A 4 -6.55 17.56 2.15
CA LEU A 4 -7.57 17.38 1.11
C LEU A 4 -8.64 16.39 1.57
N ALA A 5 -8.23 15.28 2.17
CA ALA A 5 -9.14 14.26 2.68
C ALA A 5 -10.09 14.78 3.75
N LYS A 6 -9.65 15.75 4.59
CA LYS A 6 -10.52 16.43 5.55
C LYS A 6 -11.64 17.27 4.91
N LYS A 7 -11.43 17.70 3.65
CA LYS A 7 -12.40 18.54 2.92
C LYS A 7 -13.37 17.72 2.09
N GLU A 8 -13.01 16.49 1.80
CA GLU A 8 -13.79 15.57 0.99
C GLU A 8 -14.26 14.39 1.85
N SER A 9 -15.46 13.90 1.59
CA SER A 9 -16.00 12.76 2.32
C SER A 9 -15.45 11.46 1.74
N PHE A 10 -14.37 10.95 2.31
CA PHE A 10 -13.86 9.62 2.01
C PHE A 10 -14.41 8.59 3.02
N ASN A 11 -14.71 7.41 2.53
CA ASN A 11 -15.04 6.27 3.40
C ASN A 11 -13.73 5.57 3.87
N ALA A 12 -12.80 6.36 4.39
CA ALA A 12 -11.51 5.90 4.91
C ALA A 12 -10.88 6.95 5.82
N ASP A 13 -10.15 6.50 6.83
CA ASP A 13 -9.35 7.35 7.70
C ASP A 13 -7.99 7.61 7.06
N ILE A 14 -7.67 8.88 6.79
CA ILE A 14 -6.45 9.28 6.10
C ILE A 14 -5.60 10.15 7.02
N PHE A 15 -4.40 9.70 7.33
CA PHE A 15 -3.47 10.40 8.19
C PHE A 15 -2.03 10.36 7.67
N GLY A 16 -1.32 11.47 7.81
CA GLY A 16 0.10 11.61 7.45
C GLY A 16 0.52 13.09 7.38
N PRO A 17 1.79 13.35 7.10
CA PRO A 17 2.83 12.38 6.75
C PRO A 17 3.29 11.54 7.94
N LEU A 18 3.61 10.28 7.69
CA LEU A 18 4.18 9.36 8.66
C LEU A 18 5.49 8.78 8.13
N ALA A 19 6.45 8.55 9.02
CA ALA A 19 7.57 7.68 8.70
C ALA A 19 7.08 6.24 8.60
N PHE A 20 7.76 5.40 7.82
CA PHE A 20 7.35 4.02 7.56
C PHE A 20 7.11 3.22 8.84
N ASP A 21 8.03 3.30 9.81
CA ASP A 21 7.90 2.62 11.11
C ASP A 21 6.66 3.07 11.90
N ASN A 22 6.30 4.35 11.83
CA ASN A 22 5.15 4.89 12.54
C ASN A 22 3.81 4.56 11.85
N SER A 23 3.84 4.17 10.60
CA SER A 23 2.63 3.75 9.88
C SER A 23 2.26 2.29 10.16
N ILE A 24 3.25 1.44 10.47
CA ILE A 24 3.06 -0.01 10.62
C ILE A 24 3.30 -0.55 12.05
N SER A 25 3.76 0.29 12.98
CA SER A 25 4.11 -0.13 14.35
C SER A 25 3.50 0.79 15.39
N LYS A 26 2.49 0.31 16.11
CA LYS A 26 1.88 1.02 17.26
C LYS A 26 2.91 1.37 18.32
N LYS A 27 3.92 0.50 18.52
CA LYS A 27 5.02 0.76 19.47
C LYS A 27 5.84 1.98 19.01
N SER A 28 6.20 2.03 17.73
CA SER A 28 6.99 3.13 17.16
C SER A 28 6.22 4.46 17.21
N ALA A 29 4.95 4.42 16.81
CA ALA A 29 4.05 5.58 16.89
C ALA A 29 3.90 6.08 18.33
N GLY A 30 3.74 5.15 19.29
CA GLY A 30 3.61 5.49 20.72
C GLY A 30 4.87 6.13 21.31
N ILE A 31 6.06 5.62 20.98
CA ILE A 31 7.34 6.22 21.42
C ILE A 31 7.47 7.67 20.94
N LYS A 32 7.00 7.96 19.73
CA LYS A 32 7.03 9.31 19.14
C LYS A 32 5.83 10.18 19.53
N GLY A 33 4.94 9.67 20.37
CA GLY A 33 3.78 10.41 20.88
C GLY A 33 2.73 10.74 19.81
N ILE A 34 2.68 9.98 18.72
CA ILE A 34 1.71 10.17 17.65
C ILE A 34 0.36 9.60 18.09
N LYS A 35 -0.62 10.50 18.30
CA LYS A 35 -1.97 10.14 18.74
C LYS A 35 -2.92 10.19 17.56
N ASN A 36 -3.01 9.11 16.83
CA ASN A 36 -3.97 8.92 15.73
C ASN A 36 -4.20 7.42 15.52
N GLU A 37 -5.41 7.03 15.17
CA GLU A 37 -5.80 5.62 15.02
C GLU A 37 -5.09 4.93 13.86
N VAL A 38 -4.84 5.66 12.76
CA VAL A 38 -4.10 5.14 11.59
C VAL A 38 -2.62 4.89 11.91
N ALA A 39 -2.05 5.64 12.88
CA ALA A 39 -0.62 5.52 13.18
C ALA A 39 -0.30 4.18 13.84
N GLY A 40 0.49 3.38 13.16
CA GLY A 40 0.92 2.05 13.59
C GLY A 40 -0.05 0.92 13.20
N ASP A 41 -1.11 1.22 12.44
CA ASP A 41 -2.16 0.28 12.04
C ASP A 41 -2.71 0.56 10.64
N ALA A 42 -1.90 1.13 9.76
CA ALA A 42 -2.32 1.49 8.43
C ALA A 42 -2.52 0.26 7.53
N ASP A 43 -3.69 0.15 6.90
CA ASP A 43 -4.01 -0.87 5.89
C ASP A 43 -3.40 -0.53 4.53
N VAL A 44 -3.27 0.77 4.22
CA VAL A 44 -2.75 1.26 2.94
C VAL A 44 -1.64 2.28 3.18
N LEU A 45 -0.53 2.10 2.51
CA LEU A 45 0.64 3.00 2.54
C LEU A 45 0.77 3.74 1.22
N LEU A 46 0.46 5.03 1.22
CA LEU A 46 0.71 5.89 0.07
C LEU A 46 2.13 6.44 0.14
N VAL A 47 2.93 6.11 -0.85
CA VAL A 47 4.32 6.55 -0.96
C VAL A 47 4.46 7.80 -1.84
N PRO A 48 5.52 8.61 -1.66
CA PRO A 48 5.65 9.90 -2.35
C PRO A 48 5.92 9.78 -3.85
N ASN A 49 6.49 8.68 -4.29
CA ASN A 49 6.84 8.42 -5.69
C ASN A 49 6.97 6.92 -5.96
N VAL A 50 7.03 6.57 -7.24
CA VAL A 50 7.11 5.18 -7.70
C VAL A 50 8.42 4.51 -7.30
N GLU A 51 9.51 5.24 -7.22
CA GLU A 51 10.82 4.72 -6.83
C GLU A 51 10.81 4.21 -5.40
N THR A 52 10.22 4.97 -4.49
CA THR A 52 10.05 4.57 -3.08
C THR A 52 9.18 3.31 -2.98
N GLY A 53 8.04 3.29 -3.67
CA GLY A 53 7.15 2.13 -3.68
C GLY A 53 7.81 0.88 -4.26
N ASN A 54 8.51 1.04 -5.37
CA ASN A 54 9.24 -0.06 -6.02
C ASN A 54 10.34 -0.63 -5.10
N ALA A 55 11.10 0.22 -4.43
CA ALA A 55 12.13 -0.21 -3.49
C ALA A 55 11.53 -1.01 -2.32
N LEU A 56 10.45 -0.53 -1.71
CA LEU A 56 9.77 -1.23 -0.61
C LEU A 56 9.22 -2.58 -1.06
N VAL A 57 8.53 -2.64 -2.18
CA VAL A 57 7.98 -3.89 -2.72
C VAL A 57 9.09 -4.88 -3.04
N LYS A 58 10.17 -4.45 -3.68
CA LYS A 58 11.31 -5.33 -3.98
C LYS A 58 12.01 -5.82 -2.72
N MET A 59 12.16 -4.99 -1.69
CA MET A 59 12.66 -5.43 -0.39
C MET A 59 11.79 -6.54 0.20
N MET A 60 10.48 -6.38 0.22
CA MET A 60 9.57 -7.40 0.75
C MET A 60 9.66 -8.71 -0.03
N ILE A 61 9.72 -8.65 -1.36
CA ILE A 61 9.84 -9.84 -2.19
C ILE A 61 11.17 -10.56 -1.96
N TYR A 62 12.30 -9.86 -2.10
CA TYR A 62 13.61 -10.49 -2.13
C TYR A 62 14.17 -10.83 -0.75
N PHE A 63 13.86 -10.06 0.28
CA PHE A 63 14.39 -10.29 1.63
C PHE A 63 13.39 -10.94 2.58
N MET A 64 12.08 -10.77 2.34
CA MET A 64 11.04 -11.30 3.22
C MET A 64 10.23 -12.43 2.60
N GLY A 65 10.48 -12.80 1.34
CA GLY A 65 9.75 -13.85 0.63
C GLY A 65 8.28 -13.51 0.36
N ALA A 66 7.94 -12.21 0.30
CA ALA A 66 6.57 -11.80 0.06
C ALA A 66 6.12 -12.09 -1.38
N CYS A 67 4.86 -12.49 -1.54
CA CYS A 67 4.20 -12.54 -2.83
C CYS A 67 3.56 -11.16 -3.11
N ALA A 68 3.97 -10.51 -4.19
CA ALA A 68 3.37 -9.24 -4.62
C ALA A 68 2.30 -9.47 -5.69
N ALA A 69 1.15 -8.84 -5.51
CA ALA A 69 0.11 -8.76 -6.52
C ALA A 69 -0.11 -7.29 -6.89
N GLY A 70 -0.10 -6.98 -8.18
CA GLY A 70 -0.27 -5.61 -8.68
C GLY A 70 -1.50 -5.47 -9.57
N VAL A 71 -2.36 -4.49 -9.24
CA VAL A 71 -3.53 -4.13 -10.05
C VAL A 71 -3.52 -2.63 -10.26
N VAL A 72 -3.76 -2.19 -11.48
CA VAL A 72 -3.97 -0.77 -11.81
C VAL A 72 -5.44 -0.46 -11.60
N VAL A 73 -5.71 0.49 -10.73
CA VAL A 73 -7.08 0.94 -10.39
C VAL A 73 -7.40 2.30 -11.01
N GLY A 74 -8.69 2.64 -11.04
CA GLY A 74 -9.17 3.92 -11.58
C GLY A 74 -9.56 3.88 -13.06
N GLY A 75 -9.44 2.73 -13.74
CA GLY A 75 -9.95 2.50 -15.08
C GLY A 75 -11.35 1.90 -15.09
N LYS A 76 -11.97 1.81 -16.29
CA LYS A 76 -13.28 1.13 -16.46
C LYS A 76 -13.17 -0.40 -16.39
N VAL A 77 -11.98 -0.92 -16.53
CA VAL A 77 -11.66 -2.35 -16.46
C VAL A 77 -10.39 -2.52 -15.64
N PRO A 78 -10.23 -3.63 -14.91
CA PRO A 78 -9.00 -3.92 -14.20
C PRO A 78 -7.86 -4.14 -15.20
N VAL A 79 -6.70 -3.61 -14.87
CA VAL A 79 -5.49 -3.79 -15.68
C VAL A 79 -4.40 -4.40 -14.80
N VAL A 80 -3.83 -5.50 -15.24
CA VAL A 80 -2.72 -6.17 -14.57
C VAL A 80 -1.44 -5.92 -15.36
N ILE A 81 -0.45 -5.31 -14.70
CA ILE A 81 0.89 -5.12 -15.25
C ILE A 81 1.88 -5.84 -14.33
N THR A 82 2.43 -6.94 -14.80
CA THR A 82 3.41 -7.71 -14.06
C THR A 82 4.83 -7.27 -14.38
N SER A 83 5.75 -7.44 -13.41
CA SER A 83 7.17 -7.26 -13.67
C SER A 83 7.71 -8.41 -14.53
N ARG A 84 8.74 -8.14 -15.33
CA ARG A 84 9.46 -9.18 -16.08
C ARG A 84 10.10 -10.22 -15.17
N SER A 85 10.43 -9.83 -13.93
CA SER A 85 11.03 -10.71 -12.92
C SER A 85 10.02 -11.44 -12.04
N ASP A 86 8.70 -11.21 -12.23
CA ASP A 86 7.68 -11.87 -11.42
C ASP A 86 7.57 -13.36 -11.83
N ASP A 87 7.46 -14.21 -10.84
CA ASP A 87 7.20 -15.64 -11.04
C ASP A 87 5.71 -15.92 -11.38
N ALA A 88 5.39 -17.18 -11.63
CA ALA A 88 4.04 -17.59 -11.96
C ALA A 88 3.05 -17.33 -10.82
N THR A 89 3.49 -17.45 -9.57
CA THR A 89 2.66 -17.22 -8.37
C THR A 89 2.26 -15.76 -8.26
N ALA A 90 3.19 -14.83 -8.40
CA ALA A 90 2.92 -13.39 -8.37
C ALA A 90 2.00 -12.94 -9.52
N ARG A 91 2.19 -13.53 -10.73
CA ARG A 91 1.31 -13.25 -11.87
C ARG A 91 -0.11 -13.74 -11.64
N LEU A 92 -0.27 -14.97 -11.12
CA LEU A 92 -1.57 -15.53 -10.77
C LEU A 92 -2.24 -14.72 -9.65
N ALA A 93 -1.49 -14.33 -8.62
CA ALA A 93 -1.99 -13.49 -7.54
C ALA A 93 -2.50 -12.13 -8.05
N SER A 94 -1.79 -11.52 -9.01
CA SER A 94 -2.23 -10.26 -9.64
C SER A 94 -3.55 -10.42 -10.42
N ILE A 95 -3.70 -11.52 -11.16
CA ILE A 95 -4.95 -11.83 -11.86
C ILE A 95 -6.09 -12.07 -10.84
N ALA A 96 -5.86 -12.86 -9.81
CA ALA A 96 -6.85 -13.13 -8.77
C ALA A 96 -7.28 -11.84 -8.06
N ALA A 97 -6.33 -10.99 -7.67
CA ALA A 97 -6.60 -9.69 -7.05
C ALA A 97 -7.42 -8.79 -7.97
N SER A 98 -7.17 -8.81 -9.28
CA SER A 98 -7.93 -8.01 -10.24
C SER A 98 -9.39 -8.46 -10.37
N VAL A 99 -9.65 -9.76 -10.23
CA VAL A 99 -11.04 -10.31 -10.23
C VAL A 99 -11.77 -9.89 -8.97
N VAL A 100 -11.14 -10.02 -7.80
CA VAL A 100 -11.73 -9.59 -6.51
C VAL A 100 -11.99 -8.10 -6.47
N ALA A 101 -11.15 -7.29 -7.11
CA ALA A 101 -11.33 -5.83 -7.16
C ALA A 101 -12.46 -5.36 -8.10
N LEU A 102 -13.14 -6.27 -8.82
CA LEU A 102 -14.30 -5.97 -9.65
C LEU A 102 -15.62 -5.96 -8.87
N ASP A 103 -15.66 -6.60 -7.70
CA ASP A 103 -16.82 -6.66 -6.80
C ASP A 103 -16.87 -5.44 -5.87
#